data_e1a1f3e9bec07c4ed252ce2c2c70db4d
#
_entry.id   e1a1f3e9bec07c4ed252ce2c2c70db4d
#
_cell.length_a   1.000
_cell.length_b   1.000
_cell.length_c   1.000
_cell.angle_alpha   90.00
_cell.angle_beta   90.00
_cell.angle_gamma   90.00
#
_symmetry.space_group_name_H-M   'P 1'
#
loop_
_entity.id
_entity.type
_entity.pdbx_description
1 polymer ?
#
loop_
_entity_poly.entity_id
_entity_poly.type
_entity_poly.pdbx_seq_one_letter_code
_entity_poly.pdbx_strand_id
1 'polypeptide(L)'
;ILIIEDDKLLAEALQTLLEIKGFDVEVVYDGEDGTEYAETGIYDLLIMDVMMPKLNGYQMARQVRHRRVTTPILMLTAKSETQDRIEGLNAGADYYLTKPFDNMELLACINALLRRKGDQVDMLRYGNTTLDLTGYMLSTEKNSIRLSKKEFDVMRRLMQFQSRSIRKDVLLTQVWGYESNATENNVEAYVGF
;
A
#
# COMPACT_ATOMS: atom_id res chain seq x y z
N ILE A 1 -2.95 1.85 1.67
CA ILE A 1 -3.47 1.75 0.29
C ILE A 1 -3.71 3.17 -0.22
N LEU A 2 -3.35 3.46 -1.49
CA LEU A 2 -3.75 4.68 -2.18
C LEU A 2 -4.82 4.34 -3.21
N ILE A 3 -5.95 5.04 -3.17
CA ILE A 3 -7.02 4.98 -4.16
C ILE A 3 -6.94 6.22 -5.06
N ILE A 4 -6.95 6.01 -6.37
CA ILE A 4 -6.93 7.06 -7.39
C ILE A 4 -8.18 6.87 -8.25
N GLU A 5 -9.21 7.68 -8.01
CA GLU A 5 -10.55 7.52 -8.60
C GLU A 5 -11.22 8.89 -8.67
N ASP A 6 -11.67 9.33 -9.84
CA ASP A 6 -12.31 10.63 -10.04
C ASP A 6 -13.81 10.63 -9.65
N ASP A 7 -14.46 9.46 -9.66
CA ASP A 7 -15.80 9.30 -9.09
C ASP A 7 -15.73 9.29 -7.55
N LYS A 8 -16.08 10.43 -6.95
CA LYS A 8 -16.02 10.62 -5.50
C LYS A 8 -16.89 9.64 -4.71
N LEU A 9 -18.06 9.28 -5.24
CA LEU A 9 -18.96 8.35 -4.56
C LEU A 9 -18.36 6.94 -4.52
N LEU A 10 -17.77 6.50 -5.62
CA LEU A 10 -17.08 5.22 -5.68
C LEU A 10 -15.82 5.23 -4.80
N ALA A 11 -15.04 6.31 -4.84
CA ALA A 11 -13.84 6.47 -4.02
C ALA A 11 -14.15 6.39 -2.51
N GLU A 12 -15.16 7.11 -2.05
CA GLU A 12 -15.62 7.09 -0.64
C GLU A 12 -16.16 5.70 -0.23
N ALA A 13 -16.90 5.03 -1.13
CA ALA A 13 -17.40 3.68 -0.88
C ALA A 13 -16.25 2.67 -0.74
N LEU A 14 -15.24 2.76 -1.62
CA LEU A 14 -14.05 1.92 -1.56
C LEU A 14 -13.23 2.20 -0.30
N GLN A 15 -13.03 3.47 0.05
CA GLN A 15 -12.35 3.87 1.27
C GLN A 15 -13.03 3.27 2.49
N THR A 16 -14.33 3.48 2.64
CA THR A 16 -15.11 2.96 3.77
C THR A 16 -15.01 1.43 3.86
N LEU A 17 -15.17 0.73 2.73
CA LEU A 17 -15.05 -0.73 2.69
C LEU A 17 -13.69 -1.21 3.19
N LEU A 18 -12.62 -0.59 2.72
CA LEU A 18 -11.26 -1.01 3.04
C LEU A 18 -10.86 -0.63 4.48
N GLU A 19 -11.29 0.52 4.98
CA GLU A 19 -11.08 0.94 6.37
C GLU A 19 -11.77 -0.02 7.36
N ILE A 20 -13.00 -0.47 7.06
CA ILE A 20 -13.71 -1.50 7.85
C ILE A 20 -12.91 -2.82 7.88
N LYS A 21 -12.15 -3.11 6.82
CA LYS A 21 -11.28 -4.30 6.75
C LYS A 21 -9.91 -4.09 7.40
N GLY A 22 -9.66 -2.93 7.99
CA GLY A 22 -8.45 -2.63 8.75
C GLY A 22 -7.28 -2.12 7.90
N PHE A 23 -7.54 -1.68 6.68
CA PHE A 23 -6.54 -1.00 5.86
C PHE A 23 -6.49 0.49 6.19
N ASP A 24 -5.29 1.06 6.20
CA ASP A 24 -5.12 2.51 6.16
C ASP A 24 -5.25 2.96 4.69
N VAL A 25 -6.18 3.88 4.41
CA VAL A 25 -6.55 4.25 3.04
C VAL A 25 -6.45 5.77 2.86
N GLU A 26 -5.85 6.18 1.76
CA GLU A 26 -5.82 7.55 1.30
C GLU A 26 -6.42 7.63 -0.10
N VAL A 27 -7.12 8.72 -0.41
CA VAL A 27 -7.85 8.90 -1.66
C VAL A 27 -7.37 10.16 -2.35
N VAL A 28 -7.09 10.06 -3.65
CA VAL A 28 -6.88 11.19 -4.55
C VAL A 28 -7.78 11.07 -5.76
N TYR A 29 -8.15 12.19 -6.36
CA TYR A 29 -9.25 12.25 -7.33
C TYR A 29 -8.78 12.52 -8.76
N ASP A 30 -7.47 12.59 -9.00
CA ASP A 30 -6.91 12.70 -10.34
C ASP A 30 -5.55 12.02 -10.47
N GLY A 31 -5.12 11.79 -11.72
CA GLY A 31 -3.91 11.04 -12.01
C GLY A 31 -2.61 11.82 -11.76
N GLU A 32 -2.65 13.17 -11.73
CA GLU A 32 -1.47 13.99 -11.45
C GLU A 32 -1.11 13.87 -9.97
N ASP A 33 -2.07 14.15 -9.08
CA ASP A 33 -1.92 13.94 -7.64
C ASP A 33 -1.60 12.46 -7.34
N GLY A 34 -2.31 11.53 -7.99
CA GLY A 34 -2.06 10.10 -7.85
C GLY A 34 -0.62 9.69 -8.17
N THR A 35 -0.02 10.30 -9.18
CA THR A 35 1.38 10.06 -9.55
C THR A 35 2.33 10.58 -8.46
N GLU A 36 2.12 11.81 -7.98
CA GLU A 36 2.94 12.42 -6.94
C GLU A 36 2.89 11.60 -5.64
N TYR A 37 1.69 11.21 -5.22
CA TYR A 37 1.51 10.39 -4.02
C TYR A 37 2.14 8.99 -4.19
N ALA A 38 1.96 8.35 -5.33
CA ALA A 38 2.55 7.04 -5.59
C ALA A 38 4.09 7.04 -5.52
N GLU A 39 4.74 8.15 -5.93
CA GLU A 39 6.19 8.32 -5.90
C GLU A 39 6.78 8.40 -4.50
N THR A 40 5.99 8.77 -3.51
CA THR A 40 6.43 8.78 -2.11
C THR A 40 6.87 7.38 -1.64
N GLY A 41 6.39 6.32 -2.30
CA GLY A 41 6.70 4.93 -1.98
C GLY A 41 6.15 4.45 -0.64
N ILE A 42 5.25 5.23 -0.01
CA ILE A 42 4.69 4.90 1.32
C ILE A 42 3.57 3.87 1.26
N TYR A 43 2.96 3.68 0.09
CA TYR A 43 1.81 2.79 -0.08
C TYR A 43 2.24 1.35 -0.39
N ASP A 44 1.48 0.40 0.14
CA ASP A 44 1.67 -1.02 -0.12
C ASP A 44 0.92 -1.49 -1.37
N LEU A 45 -0.12 -0.75 -1.79
CA LEU A 45 -0.95 -1.01 -2.95
C LEU A 45 -1.49 0.30 -3.53
N LEU A 46 -1.50 0.41 -4.85
CA LEU A 46 -2.21 1.44 -5.59
C LEU A 46 -3.46 0.81 -6.23
N ILE A 47 -4.62 1.40 -5.99
CA ILE A 47 -5.88 1.07 -6.68
C ILE A 47 -6.20 2.27 -7.54
N MET A 48 -6.27 2.10 -8.87
CA MET A 48 -6.49 3.22 -9.78
C MET A 48 -7.54 2.92 -10.83
N ASP A 49 -8.40 3.91 -11.09
CA ASP A 49 -9.26 3.84 -12.27
C ASP A 49 -8.44 4.06 -13.54
N VAL A 50 -8.86 3.40 -14.60
CA VAL A 50 -8.30 3.60 -15.94
C VAL A 50 -8.87 4.86 -16.59
N MET A 51 -10.15 5.15 -16.36
CA MET A 51 -10.91 6.17 -17.09
C MET A 51 -10.97 7.51 -16.34
N MET A 52 -9.80 8.09 -16.06
CA MET A 52 -9.70 9.39 -15.41
C MET A 52 -9.42 10.52 -16.42
N PRO A 53 -9.91 11.75 -16.15
CA PRO A 53 -9.58 12.92 -16.96
C PRO A 53 -8.09 13.30 -16.82
N LYS A 54 -7.58 14.07 -17.81
CA LYS A 54 -6.18 14.55 -17.90
C LYS A 54 -5.17 13.43 -18.06
N LEU A 55 -4.92 12.64 -17.04
CA LEU A 55 -3.96 11.54 -17.03
C LEU A 55 -4.71 10.24 -16.73
N ASN A 56 -4.86 9.37 -17.71
CA ASN A 56 -5.53 8.09 -17.53
C ASN A 56 -4.66 7.07 -16.77
N GLY A 57 -5.30 6.03 -16.21
CA GLY A 57 -4.61 5.03 -15.39
C GLY A 57 -3.46 4.30 -16.11
N TYR A 58 -3.55 4.08 -17.42
CA TYR A 58 -2.46 3.46 -18.19
C TYR A 58 -1.23 4.39 -18.29
N GLN A 59 -1.47 5.68 -18.55
CA GLN A 59 -0.40 6.67 -18.60
C GLN A 59 0.26 6.82 -17.22
N MET A 60 -0.56 6.91 -16.19
CA MET A 60 -0.09 6.99 -14.80
C MET A 60 0.77 5.76 -14.44
N ALA A 61 0.28 4.54 -14.72
CA ALA A 61 1.04 3.33 -14.43
C ALA A 61 2.41 3.31 -15.11
N ARG A 62 2.47 3.70 -16.40
CA ARG A 62 3.76 3.83 -17.12
C ARG A 62 4.69 4.84 -16.46
N GLN A 63 4.18 6.02 -16.05
CA GLN A 63 4.98 7.04 -15.37
C GLN A 63 5.54 6.53 -14.05
N VAL A 64 4.69 5.95 -13.22
CA VAL A 64 5.06 5.40 -11.91
C VAL A 64 6.12 4.29 -12.07
N ARG A 65 5.96 3.40 -13.06
CA ARG A 65 6.97 2.35 -13.34
C ARG A 65 8.27 2.91 -13.91
N HIS A 66 8.20 3.92 -14.77
CA HIS A 66 9.40 4.61 -15.28
C HIS A 66 10.22 5.24 -14.14
N ARG A 67 9.55 5.73 -13.10
CA ARG A 67 10.18 6.26 -11.90
C ARG A 67 10.57 5.18 -10.87
N ARG A 68 10.53 3.91 -11.28
CA ARG A 68 10.95 2.73 -10.50
C ARG A 68 10.14 2.49 -9.24
N VAL A 69 8.90 2.98 -9.17
CA VAL A 69 7.97 2.60 -8.11
C VAL A 69 7.55 1.15 -8.34
N THR A 70 7.78 0.31 -7.35
CA THR A 70 7.49 -1.14 -7.40
C THR A 70 6.22 -1.52 -6.66
N THR A 71 5.50 -0.54 -6.11
CA THR A 71 4.22 -0.76 -5.43
C THR A 71 3.25 -1.46 -6.37
N PRO A 72 2.59 -2.56 -5.96
CA PRO A 72 1.61 -3.24 -6.77
C PRO A 72 0.49 -2.31 -7.21
N ILE A 73 -0.01 -2.51 -8.44
CA ILE A 73 -1.07 -1.71 -9.04
C ILE A 73 -2.24 -2.62 -9.38
N LEU A 74 -3.41 -2.33 -8.80
CA LEU A 74 -4.71 -2.88 -9.18
C LEU A 74 -5.44 -1.82 -10.01
N MET A 75 -5.69 -2.11 -11.28
CA MET A 75 -6.53 -1.25 -12.12
C MET A 75 -8.00 -1.61 -12.01
N LEU A 76 -8.84 -0.60 -11.79
CA LEU A 76 -10.30 -0.70 -11.87
C LEU A 76 -10.75 -0.07 -13.19
N THR A 77 -11.71 -0.67 -13.89
CA THR A 77 -12.11 -0.16 -15.20
C THR A 77 -13.45 -0.68 -15.67
N ALA A 78 -14.18 0.14 -16.43
CA ALA A 78 -15.37 -0.29 -17.17
C ALA A 78 -15.03 -1.07 -18.45
N LYS A 79 -13.76 -1.07 -18.87
CA LYS A 79 -13.30 -1.75 -20.08
C LYS A 79 -13.10 -3.25 -19.81
N SER A 80 -13.81 -4.08 -20.54
CA SER A 80 -13.84 -5.55 -20.34
C SER A 80 -13.18 -6.34 -21.45
N GLU A 81 -12.75 -5.67 -22.53
CA GLU A 81 -12.14 -6.36 -23.66
C GLU A 81 -10.76 -6.92 -23.33
N THR A 82 -10.43 -8.03 -23.95
CA THR A 82 -9.12 -8.67 -23.78
C THR A 82 -7.96 -7.72 -24.10
N GLN A 83 -8.14 -6.87 -25.12
CA GLN A 83 -7.13 -5.90 -25.54
C GLN A 83 -6.84 -4.85 -24.48
N ASP A 84 -7.87 -4.35 -23.78
CA ASP A 84 -7.72 -3.38 -22.69
C ASP A 84 -6.96 -3.99 -21.52
N ARG A 85 -7.22 -5.25 -21.20
CA ARG A 85 -6.48 -5.97 -20.13
C ARG A 85 -5.01 -6.16 -20.49
N ILE A 86 -4.71 -6.48 -21.75
CA ILE A 86 -3.33 -6.59 -22.25
C ILE A 86 -2.65 -5.23 -22.16
N GLU A 87 -3.32 -4.13 -22.54
CA GLU A 87 -2.78 -2.79 -22.43
C GLU A 87 -2.47 -2.40 -20.98
N GLY A 88 -3.37 -2.71 -20.04
CA GLY A 88 -3.17 -2.43 -18.61
C GLY A 88 -1.96 -3.17 -18.03
N LEU A 89 -1.83 -4.46 -18.33
CA LEU A 89 -0.69 -5.26 -17.88
C LEU A 89 0.62 -4.76 -18.50
N ASN A 90 0.61 -4.42 -19.80
CA ASN A 90 1.78 -3.84 -20.48
C ASN A 90 2.13 -2.43 -19.98
N ALA A 91 1.16 -1.69 -19.45
CA ALA A 91 1.38 -0.40 -18.80
C ALA A 91 2.04 -0.55 -17.42
N GLY A 92 2.07 -1.74 -16.84
CA GLY A 92 2.71 -2.05 -15.58
C GLY A 92 1.75 -2.34 -14.44
N ALA A 93 0.46 -2.59 -14.73
CA ALA A 93 -0.47 -3.09 -13.72
C ALA A 93 -0.12 -4.54 -13.33
N ASP A 94 -0.34 -4.88 -12.07
CA ASP A 94 -0.14 -6.24 -11.55
C ASP A 94 -1.45 -7.04 -11.58
N TYR A 95 -2.58 -6.35 -11.56
CA TYR A 95 -3.91 -6.92 -11.69
C TYR A 95 -4.90 -5.94 -12.32
N TYR A 96 -6.01 -6.51 -12.84
CA TYR A 96 -7.01 -5.77 -13.59
C TYR A 96 -8.40 -6.29 -13.19
N LEU A 97 -9.26 -5.42 -12.67
CA LEU A 97 -10.60 -5.76 -12.21
C LEU A 97 -11.64 -4.91 -12.93
N THR A 98 -12.63 -5.55 -13.53
CA THR A 98 -13.66 -4.86 -14.33
C THR A 98 -14.83 -4.39 -13.48
N LYS A 99 -15.26 -3.17 -13.70
CA LYS A 99 -16.49 -2.59 -13.11
C LYS A 99 -17.72 -3.07 -13.93
N PRO A 100 -18.83 -3.49 -13.29
CA PRO A 100 -19.01 -3.62 -11.85
C PRO A 100 -18.33 -4.89 -11.30
N PHE A 101 -17.80 -4.80 -10.10
CA PHE A 101 -17.14 -5.90 -9.39
C PHE A 101 -17.83 -6.19 -8.06
N ASP A 102 -17.68 -7.41 -7.58
CA ASP A 102 -18.10 -7.80 -6.24
C ASP A 102 -17.07 -7.38 -5.19
N ASN A 103 -17.53 -6.94 -4.01
CA ASN A 103 -16.65 -6.53 -2.92
C ASN A 103 -15.72 -7.67 -2.45
N MET A 104 -16.19 -8.92 -2.51
CA MET A 104 -15.34 -10.08 -2.14
C MET A 104 -14.27 -10.34 -3.19
N GLU A 105 -14.57 -10.12 -4.46
CA GLU A 105 -13.60 -10.22 -5.54
C GLU A 105 -12.51 -9.15 -5.40
N LEU A 106 -12.90 -7.89 -5.17
CA LEU A 106 -11.96 -6.81 -4.92
C LEU A 106 -11.02 -7.13 -3.75
N LEU A 107 -11.58 -7.57 -2.63
CA LEU A 107 -10.79 -7.92 -1.43
C LEU A 107 -9.86 -9.11 -1.71
N ALA A 108 -10.30 -10.10 -2.47
CA ALA A 108 -9.46 -11.23 -2.86
C ALA A 108 -8.26 -10.79 -3.72
N CYS A 109 -8.48 -9.87 -4.68
CA CYS A 109 -7.44 -9.28 -5.51
C CYS A 109 -6.43 -8.48 -4.66
N ILE A 110 -6.92 -7.62 -3.76
CA ILE A 110 -6.09 -6.83 -2.85
C ILE A 110 -5.20 -7.74 -2.00
N ASN A 111 -5.79 -8.75 -1.37
CA ASN A 111 -5.05 -9.71 -0.54
C ASN A 111 -4.01 -10.50 -1.35
N ALA A 112 -4.33 -10.87 -2.60
CA ALA A 112 -3.39 -11.55 -3.47
C ALA A 112 -2.20 -10.67 -3.85
N LEU A 113 -2.42 -9.38 -4.12
CA LEU A 113 -1.39 -8.42 -4.46
C LEU A 113 -0.49 -8.09 -3.26
N LEU A 114 -1.08 -7.87 -2.10
CA LEU A 114 -0.34 -7.61 -0.87
C LEU A 114 0.49 -8.82 -0.43
N ARG A 115 -0.02 -10.04 -0.66
CA ARG A 115 0.72 -11.28 -0.39
C ARG A 115 1.95 -11.45 -1.30
N ARG A 116 1.91 -11.01 -2.57
CA ARG A 116 3.06 -11.07 -3.49
C ARG A 116 4.23 -10.20 -3.06
N LYS A 117 4.00 -9.19 -2.23
CA LYS A 117 5.05 -8.31 -1.69
C LYS A 117 5.82 -8.96 -0.52
N GLY A 118 5.29 -10.00 0.06
CA GLY A 118 5.98 -10.86 1.04
C GLY A 118 5.43 -12.27 0.87
N ASP A 119 6.29 -13.22 0.56
CA ASP A 119 5.95 -14.63 0.69
C ASP A 119 5.16 -14.83 1.98
N GLN A 120 4.25 -15.84 2.03
CA GLN A 120 3.53 -16.27 3.23
C GLN A 120 4.43 -16.26 4.48
N VAL A 121 4.67 -15.08 5.02
CA VAL A 121 5.46 -14.95 6.22
C VAL A 121 4.54 -14.28 7.21
N ASP A 122 3.78 -15.11 7.93
CA ASP A 122 3.20 -14.69 9.19
C ASP A 122 4.28 -14.18 10.16
N MET A 123 5.54 -14.17 9.71
CA MET A 123 6.72 -13.79 10.45
C MET A 123 7.77 -13.11 9.57
N LEU A 124 8.19 -11.89 9.89
CA LEU A 124 9.40 -11.27 9.35
C LEU A 124 10.60 -11.67 10.19
N ARG A 125 11.75 -11.94 9.54
CA ARG A 125 12.99 -12.28 10.24
C ARG A 125 14.13 -11.36 9.82
N TYR A 126 14.88 -10.88 10.81
CA TYR A 126 16.10 -10.13 10.61
C TYR A 126 17.11 -10.47 11.70
N GLY A 127 18.26 -11.03 11.30
CA GLY A 127 19.21 -11.56 12.27
C GLY A 127 18.58 -12.67 13.13
N ASN A 128 18.64 -12.49 14.43
CA ASN A 128 18.03 -13.39 15.43
C ASN A 128 16.66 -12.94 15.91
N THR A 129 16.06 -11.94 15.24
CA THR A 129 14.76 -11.36 15.61
C THR A 129 13.68 -11.81 14.64
N THR A 130 12.53 -12.21 15.16
CA THR A 130 11.34 -12.61 14.41
C THR A 130 10.14 -11.77 14.85
N LEU A 131 9.43 -11.18 13.90
CA LEU A 131 8.18 -10.45 14.11
C LEU A 131 7.01 -11.28 13.56
N ASP A 132 6.11 -11.72 14.45
CA ASP A 132 4.85 -12.37 14.08
C ASP A 132 3.86 -11.28 13.65
N LEU A 133 3.46 -11.33 12.37
CA LEU A 133 2.57 -10.33 11.77
C LEU A 133 1.10 -10.50 12.17
N THR A 134 0.73 -11.64 12.70
CA THR A 134 -0.64 -11.94 13.15
C THR A 134 -0.83 -11.67 14.63
N GLY A 135 0.15 -12.06 15.44
CA GLY A 135 0.10 -11.98 16.91
C GLY A 135 0.69 -10.69 17.49
N TYR A 136 1.29 -9.81 16.68
CA TYR A 136 2.01 -8.61 17.14
C TYR A 136 3.15 -8.97 18.12
N MET A 137 3.76 -10.13 17.94
CA MET A 137 4.83 -10.63 18.81
C MET A 137 6.20 -10.40 18.18
N LEU A 138 7.08 -9.74 18.91
CA LEU A 138 8.50 -9.65 18.59
C LEU A 138 9.26 -10.68 19.43
N SER A 139 10.00 -11.56 18.79
CA SER A 139 10.70 -12.67 19.44
C SER A 139 12.18 -12.70 19.06
N THR A 140 13.02 -13.08 20.01
CA THR A 140 14.40 -13.48 19.82
C THR A 140 14.57 -14.90 20.37
N GLU A 141 15.74 -15.48 20.25
CA GLU A 141 16.03 -16.83 20.82
C GLU A 141 15.76 -16.92 22.33
N LYS A 142 15.81 -15.80 23.05
CA LYS A 142 15.75 -15.78 24.53
C LYS A 142 14.47 -15.15 25.07
N ASN A 143 13.85 -14.24 24.33
CA ASN A 143 12.72 -13.45 24.82
C ASN A 143 11.67 -13.24 23.75
N SER A 144 10.43 -13.04 24.17
CA SER A 144 9.36 -12.56 23.30
C SER A 144 8.54 -11.50 24.02
N ILE A 145 8.08 -10.50 23.28
CA ILE A 145 7.27 -9.39 23.77
C ILE A 145 6.14 -9.10 22.78
N ARG A 146 4.97 -8.75 23.31
CA ARG A 146 3.86 -8.28 22.52
C ARG A 146 3.98 -6.77 22.32
N LEU A 147 3.95 -6.34 21.06
CA LEU A 147 4.04 -4.94 20.69
C LEU A 147 2.66 -4.29 20.69
N SER A 148 2.61 -2.99 21.03
CA SER A 148 1.46 -2.14 20.71
C SER A 148 1.34 -1.96 19.21
N LYS A 149 0.19 -1.49 18.70
CA LYS A 149 -0.03 -1.29 17.27
C LYS A 149 1.07 -0.40 16.65
N LYS A 150 1.42 0.70 17.28
CA LYS A 150 2.44 1.63 16.76
C LYS A 150 3.86 1.05 16.78
N GLU A 151 4.24 0.37 17.84
CA GLU A 151 5.52 -0.34 17.92
C GLU A 151 5.61 -1.42 16.84
N PHE A 152 4.53 -2.17 16.65
CA PHE A 152 4.43 -3.18 15.60
C PHE A 152 4.60 -2.57 14.20
N ASP A 153 3.88 -1.47 13.89
CA ASP A 153 3.94 -0.82 12.60
C ASP A 153 5.35 -0.27 12.31
N VAL A 154 6.01 0.35 13.30
CA VAL A 154 7.41 0.79 13.20
C VAL A 154 8.32 -0.39 12.94
N MET A 155 8.25 -1.45 13.77
CA MET A 155 9.11 -2.63 13.65
C MET A 155 8.90 -3.34 12.32
N ARG A 156 7.67 -3.51 11.88
CA ARG A 156 7.33 -4.10 10.58
C ARG A 156 8.00 -3.34 9.44
N ARG A 157 7.93 -2.01 9.44
CA ARG A 157 8.55 -1.18 8.41
C ARG A 157 10.08 -1.30 8.43
N LEU A 158 10.70 -1.22 9.59
CA LEU A 158 12.14 -1.38 9.72
C LEU A 158 12.61 -2.76 9.23
N MET A 159 11.90 -3.83 9.57
CA MET A 159 12.24 -5.18 9.14
C MET A 159 11.95 -5.44 7.65
N GLN A 160 10.99 -4.75 7.03
CA GLN A 160 10.74 -4.83 5.59
C GLN A 160 11.82 -4.15 4.76
N PHE A 161 12.44 -3.07 5.28
CA PHE A 161 13.47 -2.30 4.60
C PHE A 161 14.89 -2.77 4.92
N GLN A 162 15.06 -4.06 5.18
CA GLN A 162 16.36 -4.69 5.47
C GLN A 162 17.47 -4.14 4.56
N SER A 163 18.56 -3.68 5.16
CA SER A 163 19.74 -3.16 4.46
C SER A 163 19.58 -1.80 3.75
N ARG A 164 18.47 -1.07 3.94
CA ARG A 164 18.28 0.29 3.42
C ARG A 164 17.97 1.26 4.56
N SER A 165 18.52 2.46 4.47
CA SER A 165 18.14 3.53 5.40
C SER A 165 16.74 4.03 5.07
N ILE A 166 15.89 4.16 6.09
CA ILE A 166 14.58 4.80 5.97
C ILE A 166 14.73 6.21 6.52
N ARG A 167 14.26 7.21 5.80
CA ARG A 167 14.20 8.59 6.30
C ARG A 167 13.12 8.69 7.37
N LYS A 168 13.36 9.54 8.39
CA LYS A 168 12.43 9.72 9.52
C LYS A 168 11.07 10.23 9.09
N ASP A 169 11.03 11.19 8.16
CA ASP A 169 9.79 11.74 7.60
C ASP A 169 8.96 10.68 6.86
N VAL A 170 9.62 9.78 6.12
CA VAL A 170 8.95 8.66 5.45
C VAL A 170 8.37 7.69 6.48
N LEU A 171 9.14 7.31 7.51
CA LEU A 171 8.67 6.42 8.56
C LEU A 171 7.52 7.05 9.36
N LEU A 172 7.62 8.36 9.65
CA LEU A 172 6.58 9.13 10.32
C LEU A 172 5.26 9.05 9.55
N THR A 173 5.29 9.38 8.26
CA THR A 173 4.11 9.36 7.40
C THR A 173 3.51 7.95 7.28
N GLN A 174 4.34 6.93 7.14
CA GLN A 174 3.89 5.54 7.00
C GLN A 174 3.21 4.97 8.26
N VAL A 175 3.61 5.42 9.44
CA VAL A 175 3.11 4.87 10.71
C VAL A 175 2.03 5.75 11.34
N TRP A 176 2.10 7.07 11.15
CA TRP A 176 1.17 8.02 11.77
C TRP A 176 0.20 8.66 10.79
N GLY A 177 0.46 8.58 9.48
CA GLY A 177 -0.35 9.21 8.43
C GLY A 177 0.06 10.66 8.15
N TYR A 178 -0.37 11.16 6.98
CA TYR A 178 0.01 12.49 6.48
C TYR A 178 -0.58 13.63 7.34
N GLU A 179 -1.80 13.46 7.84
CA GLU A 179 -2.52 14.49 8.61
C GLU A 179 -2.29 14.40 10.13
N SER A 180 -1.35 13.55 10.57
CA SER A 180 -1.13 13.37 12.00
C SER A 180 -0.34 14.54 12.59
N ASN A 181 -0.66 14.92 13.83
CA ASN A 181 0.14 15.88 14.61
C ASN A 181 1.45 15.27 15.16
N ALA A 182 1.82 14.07 14.72
CA ALA A 182 3.05 13.44 15.13
C ALA A 182 4.26 14.12 14.47
N THR A 183 5.38 14.14 15.17
CA THR A 183 6.63 14.78 14.75
C THR A 183 7.75 13.73 14.65
N GLU A 184 8.89 14.10 14.10
CA GLU A 184 10.06 13.22 14.05
C GLU A 184 10.50 12.72 15.45
N ASN A 185 10.23 13.49 16.52
CA ASN A 185 10.46 13.07 17.88
C ASN A 185 9.66 11.81 18.26
N ASN A 186 8.47 11.64 17.69
CA ASN A 186 7.69 10.41 17.89
C ASN A 186 8.43 9.21 17.31
N VAL A 187 8.99 9.35 16.09
CA VAL A 187 9.81 8.28 15.47
C VAL A 187 11.01 7.95 16.36
N GLU A 188 11.73 8.97 16.86
CA GLU A 188 12.89 8.79 17.73
C GLU A 188 12.52 8.06 19.03
N ALA A 189 11.38 8.40 19.63
CA ALA A 189 10.90 7.73 20.83
C ALA A 189 10.62 6.24 20.60
N TYR A 190 10.07 5.87 19.45
CA TYR A 190 9.75 4.47 19.15
C TYR A 190 10.95 3.66 18.62
N VAL A 191 11.96 4.28 18.06
CA VAL A 191 13.18 3.61 17.57
C VAL A 191 14.28 3.58 18.62
N GLY A 192 14.24 4.48 19.61
CA GLY A 192 15.25 4.59 20.67
C GLY A 192 15.04 3.69 21.90
N PHE A 193 13.94 2.91 21.88
CA PHE A 193 13.67 1.88 22.89
C PHE A 193 14.27 0.49 22.43
#